data_b3a6d3424676a9c73460aa217cb14b32
#
_entry.id   b3a6d3424676a9c73460aa217cb14b32
#
_cell.length_a   1.000
_cell.length_b   1.000
_cell.length_c   1.000
_cell.angle_alpha   90.00
_cell.angle_beta   90.00
_cell.angle_gamma   90.00
#
_symmetry.space_group_name_H-M   'P 1'
#
loop_
_entity.id
_entity.type
_entity.pdbx_description
1 polymer ?
#
loop_
_entity_poly.entity_id
_entity_poly.type
_entity_poly.pdbx_seq_one_letter_code
_entity_poly.pdbx_strand_id
1 'polypeptide(L)'
;SPCQNEEKRNLSLGGHVGFDSLPDQLVSKSVTQGFSFNILCVGETGIGKSTLMNTLFNTTFETEEASHYESTVHLRPRTYDLQESNVHLKLTIVDAVGFGDQINKDERQVFYRPIVEYIDTQFENYLQEELKIRRSLFNYHDTRIHVCLYFITPTGHSLKSLDLVTMKKLDSKVNIIPIIAKADTISKSELHKFKIKIMSELVSNGVQIYQFPTDDEAVAEINSVMNAHLPFAVVGSTEEVKVGNKLVRARQYPWGVVQVENESHCDFVKLREMLIRVNMEDLREQTHTRHYELYRRCKLEEMGFKDTDPDSQPFSLQETYETKRKEFLGELQRKEEEMRQMFVNKVKETEAELKEKERELHEKFEHLKRIHQEEKRKVEEKRRELEEEMNAFNRRKVAVETLQSQSLQATSQQPLKKDKDKKNRSVVTGNQPRVCLSSSKVMITKTNVEPLNCTSWWQAIQCCSCLVKSATWREGFL
;
A
#
# COMPACT_ATOMS: atom_id res chain seq x y z
N SER A 1 47.58 6.39 -25.86
CA SER A 1 47.51 5.64 -27.14
C SER A 1 46.55 6.35 -28.06
N PRO A 2 46.90 6.58 -29.33
CA PRO A 2 46.02 7.28 -30.23
C PRO A 2 44.80 6.39 -30.54
N CYS A 3 43.60 6.95 -30.36
CA CYS A 3 42.40 6.37 -30.95
C CYS A 3 42.68 6.01 -32.42
N GLN A 4 42.68 4.73 -32.70
CA GLN A 4 42.69 4.29 -34.07
C GLN A 4 41.41 4.81 -34.71
N ASN A 5 41.51 5.81 -35.56
CA ASN A 5 40.47 6.21 -36.48
C ASN A 5 40.15 4.95 -37.32
N GLU A 6 39.05 4.28 -36.98
CA GLU A 6 38.49 3.27 -37.86
C GLU A 6 38.07 4.02 -39.13
N GLU A 7 38.92 3.96 -40.16
CA GLU A 7 38.56 4.43 -41.48
C GLU A 7 37.30 3.69 -41.91
N LYS A 8 36.16 4.36 -41.87
CA LYS A 8 34.89 3.85 -42.39
C LYS A 8 35.14 3.46 -43.87
N ARG A 9 35.23 2.18 -44.14
CA ARG A 9 35.38 1.62 -45.45
C ARG A 9 34.04 1.71 -46.19
N ASN A 10 33.81 2.77 -46.92
CA ASN A 10 32.64 2.93 -47.77
C ASN A 10 32.86 2.14 -49.07
N LEU A 11 32.07 1.08 -49.26
CA LEU A 11 32.05 0.29 -50.49
C LEU A 11 30.80 0.65 -51.29
N SER A 12 30.98 0.88 -52.59
CA SER A 12 29.86 1.04 -53.51
C SER A 12 29.35 -0.31 -53.99
N LEU A 13 28.05 -0.49 -54.03
CA LEU A 13 27.43 -1.70 -54.55
C LEU A 13 27.47 -1.67 -56.09
N GLY A 14 27.85 -2.79 -56.72
CA GLY A 14 27.87 -2.94 -58.15
C GLY A 14 26.50 -3.16 -58.84
N GLY A 15 25.42 -3.09 -58.08
CA GLY A 15 24.05 -3.28 -58.55
C GLY A 15 23.03 -3.37 -57.42
N HIS A 16 21.77 -3.55 -57.77
CA HIS A 16 20.67 -3.72 -56.82
C HIS A 16 20.80 -5.07 -56.09
N VAL A 17 20.88 -5.04 -54.77
CA VAL A 17 21.06 -6.23 -53.90
C VAL A 17 19.77 -6.56 -53.12
N GLY A 18 18.83 -5.61 -53.03
CA GLY A 18 17.54 -5.80 -52.36
C GLY A 18 17.50 -5.37 -50.90
N PHE A 19 18.43 -4.51 -50.47
CA PHE A 19 18.41 -3.95 -49.08
C PHE A 19 17.21 -3.06 -48.80
N ASP A 20 16.58 -2.53 -49.86
CA ASP A 20 15.33 -1.77 -49.80
C ASP A 20 14.14 -2.58 -49.29
N SER A 21 14.21 -3.91 -49.30
CA SER A 21 13.20 -4.78 -48.71
C SER A 21 13.32 -4.94 -47.18
N LEU A 22 14.42 -4.52 -46.54
CA LEU A 22 14.65 -4.68 -45.12
C LEU A 22 13.60 -3.95 -44.24
N PRO A 23 13.18 -2.71 -44.54
CA PRO A 23 12.11 -2.04 -43.81
C PRO A 23 10.80 -2.83 -43.84
N ASP A 24 10.40 -3.39 -44.96
CA ASP A 24 9.18 -4.18 -45.12
C ASP A 24 9.23 -5.48 -44.27
N GLN A 25 10.41 -6.10 -44.17
CA GLN A 25 10.62 -7.27 -43.32
C GLN A 25 10.44 -6.92 -41.84
N LEU A 26 10.93 -5.76 -41.38
CA LEU A 26 10.76 -5.27 -40.04
C LEU A 26 9.28 -4.95 -39.73
N VAL A 27 8.61 -4.26 -40.64
CA VAL A 27 7.17 -3.97 -40.53
C VAL A 27 6.36 -5.26 -40.43
N SER A 28 6.58 -6.23 -41.34
CA SER A 28 5.87 -7.52 -41.28
C SER A 28 6.09 -8.27 -39.99
N LYS A 29 7.32 -8.27 -39.47
CA LYS A 29 7.65 -8.88 -38.20
C LYS A 29 6.96 -8.17 -37.05
N SER A 30 6.98 -6.83 -37.02
CA SER A 30 6.36 -6.02 -35.97
C SER A 30 4.85 -6.18 -35.92
N VAL A 31 4.18 -6.22 -37.09
CA VAL A 31 2.74 -6.48 -37.21
C VAL A 31 2.39 -7.87 -36.65
N THR A 32 3.20 -8.90 -36.94
CA THR A 32 2.98 -10.25 -36.44
C THR A 32 3.20 -10.37 -34.95
N GLN A 33 4.19 -9.66 -34.40
CA GLN A 33 4.51 -9.66 -32.98
C GLN A 33 3.51 -8.85 -32.17
N GLY A 34 2.92 -7.81 -32.76
CA GLY A 34 2.09 -6.82 -32.06
C GLY A 34 2.91 -5.83 -31.25
N PHE A 35 2.22 -4.88 -30.64
CA PHE A 35 2.81 -3.80 -29.86
C PHE A 35 2.31 -3.87 -28.42
N SER A 36 3.11 -3.37 -27.48
CA SER A 36 2.71 -3.20 -26.09
C SER A 36 2.89 -1.74 -25.67
N PHE A 37 1.90 -1.20 -24.94
CA PHE A 37 1.97 0.16 -24.43
C PHE A 37 1.38 0.22 -23.03
N ASN A 38 2.13 0.76 -22.07
CA ASN A 38 1.76 0.79 -20.66
C ASN A 38 1.68 2.23 -20.19
N ILE A 39 0.50 2.64 -19.74
CA ILE A 39 0.18 4.00 -19.32
C ILE A 39 -0.11 4.00 -17.83
N LEU A 40 0.54 4.88 -17.09
CA LEU A 40 0.24 5.19 -15.70
C LEU A 40 -0.57 6.48 -15.62
N CYS A 41 -1.73 6.44 -14.96
CA CYS A 41 -2.58 7.61 -14.72
C CYS A 41 -2.47 8.04 -13.25
N VAL A 42 -1.91 9.23 -13.00
CA VAL A 42 -1.77 9.80 -11.67
C VAL A 42 -2.55 11.11 -11.58
N GLY A 43 -3.30 11.29 -10.53
CA GLY A 43 -4.10 12.49 -10.27
C GLY A 43 -5.24 12.23 -9.29
N GLU A 44 -5.86 13.29 -8.80
CA GLU A 44 -6.92 13.21 -7.80
C GLU A 44 -8.09 12.32 -8.23
N THR A 45 -8.78 11.76 -7.25
CA THR A 45 -9.99 10.97 -7.49
C THR A 45 -11.08 11.86 -8.10
N GLY A 46 -11.80 11.34 -9.09
CA GLY A 46 -12.86 12.09 -9.77
C GLY A 46 -12.38 13.17 -10.76
N ILE A 47 -11.06 13.32 -10.99
CA ILE A 47 -10.52 14.31 -11.94
C ILE A 47 -10.85 13.99 -13.41
N GLY A 48 -11.22 12.76 -13.72
CA GLY A 48 -11.60 12.32 -15.07
C GLY A 48 -10.56 11.42 -15.77
N LYS A 49 -9.69 10.72 -15.02
CA LYS A 49 -8.69 9.80 -15.57
C LYS A 49 -9.32 8.74 -16.47
N SER A 50 -10.26 7.96 -15.94
CA SER A 50 -10.93 6.89 -16.69
C SER A 50 -11.73 7.42 -17.89
N THR A 51 -12.39 8.57 -17.75
CA THR A 51 -13.13 9.22 -18.85
C THR A 51 -12.19 9.60 -19.99
N LEU A 52 -11.00 10.14 -19.67
CA LEU A 52 -10.02 10.50 -20.70
C LEU A 52 -9.49 9.25 -21.42
N MET A 53 -9.20 8.17 -20.68
CA MET A 53 -8.73 6.92 -21.26
C MET A 53 -9.79 6.31 -22.21
N ASN A 54 -11.06 6.28 -21.78
CA ASN A 54 -12.16 5.83 -22.66
C ASN A 54 -12.27 6.69 -23.91
N THR A 55 -12.06 7.99 -23.78
CA THR A 55 -12.11 8.92 -24.90
C THR A 55 -10.92 8.74 -25.86
N LEU A 56 -9.70 8.55 -25.32
CA LEU A 56 -8.47 8.39 -26.13
C LEU A 56 -8.52 7.17 -27.04
N PHE A 57 -8.96 6.04 -26.49
CA PHE A 57 -8.99 4.76 -27.22
C PHE A 57 -10.36 4.45 -27.84
N ASN A 58 -11.30 5.38 -27.75
CA ASN A 58 -12.65 5.22 -28.28
C ASN A 58 -13.33 3.91 -27.86
N THR A 59 -13.16 3.54 -26.60
CA THR A 59 -13.72 2.30 -26.03
C THR A 59 -14.20 2.55 -24.61
N THR A 60 -14.95 1.62 -24.07
CA THR A 60 -15.36 1.66 -22.67
C THR A 60 -14.57 0.61 -21.89
N PHE A 61 -13.59 1.07 -21.15
CA PHE A 61 -12.85 0.21 -20.23
C PHE A 61 -13.67 -0.04 -18.96
N GLU A 62 -13.43 -1.17 -18.35
CA GLU A 62 -14.01 -1.45 -17.04
C GLU A 62 -13.55 -0.40 -16.03
N THR A 63 -14.50 0.27 -15.41
CA THR A 63 -14.25 1.26 -14.37
C THR A 63 -15.02 0.87 -13.12
N GLU A 64 -14.33 0.95 -11.98
CA GLU A 64 -14.99 0.87 -10.69
C GLU A 64 -15.44 2.27 -10.26
N GLU A 65 -16.49 2.33 -9.44
CA GLU A 65 -16.93 3.59 -8.88
C GLU A 65 -15.81 4.26 -8.08
N ALA A 66 -15.65 5.56 -8.27
CA ALA A 66 -14.64 6.34 -7.56
C ALA A 66 -15.03 6.43 -6.07
N SER A 67 -14.15 5.98 -5.21
CA SER A 67 -14.30 6.10 -3.76
C SER A 67 -13.30 7.11 -3.21
N HIS A 68 -13.77 8.08 -2.42
CA HIS A 68 -12.93 9.03 -1.70
C HIS A 68 -12.54 8.54 -0.30
N TYR A 69 -12.87 7.29 0.04
CA TYR A 69 -12.60 6.70 1.37
C TYR A 69 -11.32 5.87 1.44
N GLU A 70 -10.54 5.86 0.37
CA GLU A 70 -9.27 5.12 0.33
C GLU A 70 -8.24 5.80 1.25
N SER A 71 -7.77 5.06 2.24
CA SER A 71 -6.79 5.56 3.20
C SER A 71 -5.35 5.61 2.65
N THR A 72 -5.08 4.84 1.59
CA THR A 72 -3.76 4.70 0.97
C THR A 72 -3.86 4.72 -0.54
N VAL A 73 -2.76 5.12 -1.20
CA VAL A 73 -2.69 5.08 -2.67
C VAL A 73 -2.49 3.64 -3.13
N HIS A 74 -3.37 3.17 -4.00
CA HIS A 74 -3.28 1.84 -4.61
C HIS A 74 -3.16 1.95 -6.13
N LEU A 75 -2.35 1.07 -6.70
CA LEU A 75 -2.16 1.00 -8.14
C LEU A 75 -2.92 -0.21 -8.68
N ARG A 76 -3.79 0.04 -9.66
CA ARG A 76 -4.64 -0.98 -10.28
C ARG A 76 -4.26 -1.15 -11.75
N PRO A 77 -3.41 -2.13 -12.09
CA PRO A 77 -3.09 -2.45 -13.48
C PRO A 77 -4.23 -3.25 -14.13
N ARG A 78 -4.60 -2.86 -15.34
CA ARG A 78 -5.55 -3.57 -16.20
C ARG A 78 -5.00 -3.65 -17.60
N THR A 79 -4.96 -4.84 -18.18
CA THR A 79 -4.42 -5.09 -19.51
C THR A 79 -5.54 -5.45 -20.46
N TYR A 80 -5.52 -4.82 -21.64
CA TYR A 80 -6.50 -4.97 -22.70
C TYR A 80 -5.79 -5.28 -24.01
N ASP A 81 -6.37 -6.14 -24.82
CA ASP A 81 -5.91 -6.41 -26.18
C ASP A 81 -6.80 -5.64 -27.16
N LEU A 82 -6.23 -4.63 -27.79
CA LEU A 82 -6.89 -3.79 -28.79
C LEU A 82 -6.40 -4.18 -30.19
N GLN A 83 -7.32 -4.20 -31.14
CA GLN A 83 -7.00 -4.49 -32.52
C GLN A 83 -7.59 -3.40 -33.43
N GLU A 84 -6.74 -2.83 -34.26
CA GLU A 84 -7.15 -1.93 -35.33
C GLU A 84 -6.55 -2.44 -36.63
N SER A 85 -7.41 -2.79 -37.62
CA SER A 85 -7.00 -3.45 -38.87
C SER A 85 -6.19 -4.74 -38.57
N ASN A 86 -4.92 -4.78 -38.98
CA ASN A 86 -4.01 -5.91 -38.75
C ASN A 86 -3.02 -5.69 -37.60
N VAL A 87 -3.15 -4.59 -36.86
CA VAL A 87 -2.23 -4.23 -35.79
C VAL A 87 -2.86 -4.58 -34.46
N HIS A 88 -2.14 -5.34 -33.65
CA HIS A 88 -2.51 -5.69 -32.30
C HIS A 88 -1.74 -4.83 -31.29
N LEU A 89 -2.46 -4.21 -30.37
CA LEU A 89 -1.88 -3.43 -29.28
C LEU A 89 -2.31 -4.00 -27.95
N LYS A 90 -1.36 -4.47 -27.18
CA LYS A 90 -1.55 -4.83 -25.78
C LYS A 90 -1.39 -3.58 -24.91
N LEU A 91 -2.50 -3.04 -24.44
CA LEU A 91 -2.55 -1.82 -23.67
C LEU A 91 -2.69 -2.16 -22.19
N THR A 92 -1.76 -1.68 -21.36
CA THR A 92 -1.91 -1.75 -19.89
C THR A 92 -2.16 -0.35 -19.34
N ILE A 93 -3.28 -0.19 -18.65
CA ILE A 93 -3.63 1.05 -17.94
C ILE A 93 -3.47 0.80 -16.46
N VAL A 94 -2.64 1.60 -15.80
CA VAL A 94 -2.41 1.56 -14.36
C VAL A 94 -3.01 2.83 -13.76
N ASP A 95 -4.08 2.70 -12.99
CA ASP A 95 -4.72 3.83 -12.31
C ASP A 95 -4.24 3.94 -10.87
N ALA A 96 -3.77 5.13 -10.49
CA ALA A 96 -3.46 5.47 -9.10
C ALA A 96 -4.75 5.94 -8.41
N VAL A 97 -5.35 5.04 -7.61
CA VAL A 97 -6.57 5.28 -6.85
C VAL A 97 -6.21 5.81 -5.46
N GLY A 98 -7.02 6.72 -4.92
CA GLY A 98 -6.79 7.32 -3.59
C GLY A 98 -5.72 8.42 -3.57
N PHE A 99 -5.18 8.81 -4.72
CA PHE A 99 -4.20 9.90 -4.80
C PHE A 99 -4.86 11.25 -4.55
N GLY A 100 -4.36 11.99 -3.56
CA GLY A 100 -4.86 13.32 -3.21
C GLY A 100 -6.08 13.37 -2.26
N ASP A 101 -6.68 12.22 -1.91
CA ASP A 101 -7.88 12.14 -1.06
C ASP A 101 -7.56 12.10 0.45
N GLN A 102 -6.32 11.96 0.84
CA GLN A 102 -5.94 11.71 2.22
C GLN A 102 -5.93 12.98 3.08
N ILE A 103 -6.46 12.86 4.29
CA ILE A 103 -6.68 13.95 5.24
C ILE A 103 -5.39 14.34 5.99
N ASN A 104 -4.47 13.39 6.19
CA ASN A 104 -3.23 13.62 6.94
C ASN A 104 -2.15 14.26 6.06
N LYS A 105 -2.02 15.58 6.16
CA LYS A 105 -1.06 16.39 5.39
C LYS A 105 0.40 16.21 5.84
N ASP A 106 0.66 15.59 6.98
CA ASP A 106 2.00 15.53 7.58
C ASP A 106 2.89 14.42 7.01
N GLU A 107 2.30 13.39 6.41
CA GLU A 107 3.04 12.28 5.78
C GLU A 107 3.12 12.41 4.26
N ARG A 108 3.75 13.46 3.76
CA ARG A 108 3.90 13.70 2.30
C ARG A 108 4.55 12.55 1.53
N GLN A 109 5.30 11.69 2.20
CA GLN A 109 5.99 10.56 1.59
C GLN A 109 5.03 9.40 1.23
N VAL A 110 3.88 9.30 1.87
CA VAL A 110 2.93 8.20 1.69
C VAL A 110 2.26 8.23 0.31
N PHE A 111 2.14 9.41 -0.31
CA PHE A 111 1.39 9.57 -1.55
C PHE A 111 2.13 9.07 -2.81
N TYR A 112 3.41 9.40 -2.95
CA TYR A 112 4.18 9.04 -4.14
C TYR A 112 4.91 7.70 -4.00
N ARG A 113 5.18 7.27 -2.77
CA ARG A 113 5.97 6.06 -2.49
C ARG A 113 5.40 4.80 -3.14
N PRO A 114 4.09 4.49 -3.04
CA PRO A 114 3.52 3.33 -3.72
C PRO A 114 3.69 3.39 -5.25
N ILE A 115 3.62 4.59 -5.83
CA ILE A 115 3.79 4.80 -7.28
C ILE A 115 5.24 4.52 -7.68
N VAL A 116 6.20 5.05 -6.92
CA VAL A 116 7.63 4.82 -7.16
C VAL A 116 7.98 3.34 -6.99
N GLU A 117 7.53 2.71 -5.91
CA GLU A 117 7.76 1.29 -5.63
C GLU A 117 7.17 0.39 -6.73
N TYR A 118 6.02 0.76 -7.27
CA TYR A 118 5.42 0.03 -8.38
C TYR A 118 6.29 0.11 -9.65
N ILE A 119 6.75 1.31 -10.02
CA ILE A 119 7.62 1.49 -11.20
C ILE A 119 8.93 0.71 -11.02
N ASP A 120 9.55 0.82 -9.85
CA ASP A 120 10.78 0.10 -9.53
C ASP A 120 10.58 -1.43 -9.56
N THR A 121 9.42 -1.91 -9.11
CA THR A 121 9.05 -3.34 -9.19
C THR A 121 8.94 -3.81 -10.65
N GLN A 122 8.36 -2.99 -11.56
CA GLN A 122 8.28 -3.36 -12.97
C GLN A 122 9.67 -3.39 -13.63
N PHE A 123 10.55 -2.46 -13.27
CA PHE A 123 11.95 -2.49 -13.72
C PHE A 123 12.71 -3.69 -13.17
N GLU A 124 12.50 -4.03 -11.89
CA GLU A 124 13.12 -5.21 -11.28
C GLU A 124 12.66 -6.49 -11.97
N ASN A 125 11.37 -6.64 -12.26
CA ASN A 125 10.84 -7.80 -12.99
C ASN A 125 11.50 -7.96 -14.37
N TYR A 126 11.71 -6.86 -15.08
CA TYR A 126 12.39 -6.89 -16.37
C TYR A 126 13.87 -7.25 -16.22
N LEU A 127 14.57 -6.69 -15.23
CA LEU A 127 15.97 -7.00 -14.94
C LEU A 127 16.14 -8.48 -14.56
N GLN A 128 15.24 -9.04 -13.76
CA GLN A 128 15.25 -10.45 -13.39
C GLN A 128 15.07 -11.37 -14.62
N GLU A 129 14.25 -10.98 -15.59
CA GLU A 129 14.14 -11.72 -16.85
C GLU A 129 15.42 -11.61 -17.68
N GLU A 130 16.03 -10.42 -17.73
CA GLU A 130 17.29 -10.18 -18.44
C GLU A 130 18.45 -11.01 -17.87
N LEU A 131 18.49 -11.19 -16.55
CA LEU A 131 19.54 -11.93 -15.84
C LEU A 131 19.40 -13.45 -15.92
N LYS A 132 18.27 -13.98 -16.43
CA LYS A 132 18.10 -15.43 -16.61
C LYS A 132 19.10 -16.00 -17.62
N ILE A 133 19.62 -17.18 -17.33
CA ILE A 133 20.50 -17.93 -18.26
C ILE A 133 19.78 -18.23 -19.58
N ARG A 134 18.49 -18.62 -19.49
CA ARG A 134 17.62 -18.84 -20.65
C ARG A 134 16.56 -17.73 -20.66
N ARG A 135 16.97 -16.55 -21.10
CA ARG A 135 16.06 -15.41 -21.24
C ARG A 135 15.19 -15.56 -22.49
N SER A 136 13.95 -15.12 -22.40
CA SER A 136 13.01 -15.05 -23.51
C SER A 136 12.39 -13.65 -23.62
N LEU A 137 13.22 -12.64 -23.79
CA LEU A 137 12.78 -11.25 -23.90
C LEU A 137 11.80 -11.02 -25.05
N PHE A 138 11.87 -11.86 -26.08
CA PHE A 138 10.96 -11.81 -27.22
C PHE A 138 9.51 -12.16 -26.86
N ASN A 139 9.32 -13.14 -25.94
CA ASN A 139 8.01 -13.57 -25.47
C ASN A 139 7.63 -12.97 -24.12
N TYR A 140 8.52 -12.17 -23.56
CA TYR A 140 8.28 -11.53 -22.25
C TYR A 140 7.23 -10.43 -22.40
N HIS A 141 6.23 -10.45 -21.54
CA HIS A 141 5.28 -9.34 -21.45
C HIS A 141 5.94 -8.18 -20.72
N ASP A 142 6.35 -7.16 -21.46
CA ASP A 142 6.93 -5.95 -20.91
C ASP A 142 5.85 -5.16 -20.13
N THR A 143 6.02 -5.06 -18.83
CA THR A 143 5.11 -4.34 -17.90
C THR A 143 5.68 -2.99 -17.45
N ARG A 144 6.87 -2.60 -17.94
CA ARG A 144 7.47 -1.29 -17.63
C ARG A 144 6.54 -0.16 -18.08
N ILE A 145 6.42 0.86 -17.27
CA ILE A 145 5.58 2.01 -17.59
C ILE A 145 6.27 2.89 -18.63
N HIS A 146 5.62 3.08 -19.77
CA HIS A 146 6.17 3.88 -20.87
C HIS A 146 5.88 5.36 -20.72
N VAL A 147 4.71 5.71 -20.17
CA VAL A 147 4.28 7.09 -19.98
C VAL A 147 3.46 7.23 -18.70
N CYS A 148 3.67 8.33 -17.98
CA CYS A 148 2.83 8.77 -16.89
C CYS A 148 2.01 9.98 -17.35
N LEU A 149 0.71 9.81 -17.48
CA LEU A 149 -0.23 10.89 -17.69
C LEU A 149 -0.54 11.52 -16.33
N TYR A 150 0.04 12.68 -16.07
CA TYR A 150 -0.11 13.37 -14.79
C TYR A 150 -1.23 14.40 -14.85
N PHE A 151 -2.34 14.12 -14.17
CA PHE A 151 -3.55 14.94 -14.21
C PHE A 151 -3.50 16.06 -13.18
N ILE A 152 -3.54 17.29 -13.66
CA ILE A 152 -3.51 18.51 -12.85
C ILE A 152 -4.93 19.08 -12.77
N THR A 153 -5.35 19.43 -11.55
CA THR A 153 -6.65 20.06 -11.31
C THR A 153 -6.65 21.50 -11.86
N PRO A 154 -7.67 21.91 -12.61
CA PRO A 154 -7.74 23.24 -13.23
C PRO A 154 -8.09 24.33 -12.21
N THR A 155 -7.19 24.61 -11.26
CA THR A 155 -7.39 25.64 -10.22
C THR A 155 -7.23 27.05 -10.73
N GLY A 156 -6.52 27.26 -11.84
CA GLY A 156 -6.19 28.58 -12.40
C GLY A 156 -5.08 29.32 -11.64
N HIS A 157 -4.60 28.83 -10.52
CA HIS A 157 -3.67 29.55 -9.65
C HIS A 157 -2.23 29.05 -9.74
N SER A 158 -1.95 27.84 -9.24
CA SER A 158 -0.60 27.24 -9.20
C SER A 158 -0.71 25.72 -9.05
N LEU A 159 0.41 25.02 -9.27
CA LEU A 159 0.54 23.62 -8.93
C LEU A 159 0.39 23.43 -7.41
N LYS A 160 -0.27 22.37 -7.01
CA LYS A 160 -0.27 21.96 -5.61
C LYS A 160 1.12 21.47 -5.22
N SER A 161 1.54 21.73 -3.99
CA SER A 161 2.84 21.26 -3.49
C SER A 161 2.99 19.73 -3.57
N LEU A 162 1.87 19.01 -3.45
CA LEU A 162 1.83 17.55 -3.61
C LEU A 162 2.20 17.15 -5.04
N ASP A 163 1.63 17.80 -6.05
CA ASP A 163 1.89 17.50 -7.46
C ASP A 163 3.36 17.73 -7.79
N LEU A 164 3.92 18.86 -7.33
CA LEU A 164 5.31 19.22 -7.57
C LEU A 164 6.29 18.20 -6.96
N VAL A 165 6.05 17.78 -5.70
CA VAL A 165 6.90 16.79 -5.02
C VAL A 165 6.77 15.43 -5.72
N THR A 166 5.56 15.02 -6.09
CA THR A 166 5.33 13.74 -6.77
C THR A 166 5.99 13.71 -8.13
N MET A 167 5.78 14.74 -8.97
CA MET A 167 6.42 14.83 -10.28
C MET A 167 7.95 14.82 -10.17
N LYS A 168 8.52 15.51 -9.16
CA LYS A 168 9.98 15.52 -8.92
C LYS A 168 10.53 14.14 -8.55
N LYS A 169 9.73 13.28 -7.89
CA LYS A 169 10.14 11.91 -7.55
C LYS A 169 9.98 10.93 -8.71
N LEU A 170 9.14 11.26 -9.67
CA LEU A 170 8.85 10.43 -10.84
C LEU A 170 9.70 10.80 -12.05
N ASP A 171 10.26 12.00 -12.14
CA ASP A 171 10.91 12.56 -13.31
C ASP A 171 12.12 11.75 -13.84
N SER A 172 12.82 11.07 -12.92
CA SER A 172 13.96 10.19 -13.28
C SER A 172 13.55 8.75 -13.59
N LYS A 173 12.27 8.39 -13.38
CA LYS A 173 11.80 7.01 -13.45
C LYS A 173 10.79 6.74 -14.57
N VAL A 174 10.10 7.76 -15.05
CA VAL A 174 9.07 7.61 -16.07
C VAL A 174 8.92 8.89 -16.90
N ASN A 175 8.50 8.74 -18.16
CA ASN A 175 8.17 9.87 -19.02
C ASN A 175 6.88 10.54 -18.54
N ILE A 176 6.95 11.76 -18.03
CA ILE A 176 5.81 12.49 -17.49
C ILE A 176 5.23 13.41 -18.56
N ILE A 177 3.95 13.24 -18.88
CA ILE A 177 3.17 14.18 -19.70
C ILE A 177 2.14 14.85 -18.79
N PRO A 178 2.30 16.15 -18.47
CA PRO A 178 1.35 16.87 -17.64
C PRO A 178 0.07 17.20 -18.43
N ILE A 179 -1.09 16.95 -17.82
CA ILE A 179 -2.41 17.14 -18.40
C ILE A 179 -3.27 17.98 -17.46
N ILE A 180 -3.78 19.10 -17.94
CA ILE A 180 -4.80 19.87 -17.24
C ILE A 180 -6.17 19.24 -17.60
N ALA A 181 -6.78 18.56 -16.61
CA ALA A 181 -8.06 17.92 -16.81
C ALA A 181 -9.22 18.92 -16.70
N LYS A 182 -10.38 18.58 -17.27
CA LYS A 182 -11.59 19.41 -17.21
C LYS A 182 -11.30 20.86 -17.61
N ALA A 183 -10.59 21.07 -18.71
CA ALA A 183 -10.15 22.38 -19.19
C ALA A 183 -11.33 23.34 -19.55
N ASP A 184 -12.53 22.81 -19.60
CA ASP A 184 -13.78 23.53 -19.80
C ASP A 184 -14.29 24.27 -18.53
N THR A 185 -13.66 24.05 -17.39
CA THR A 185 -14.06 24.69 -16.11
C THR A 185 -13.42 26.05 -15.87
N ILE A 186 -12.40 26.43 -16.66
CA ILE A 186 -11.75 27.72 -16.59
C ILE A 186 -11.77 28.46 -17.92
N SER A 187 -11.69 29.78 -17.88
CA SER A 187 -11.67 30.58 -19.12
C SER A 187 -10.38 30.40 -19.91
N LYS A 188 -10.42 30.60 -21.22
CA LYS A 188 -9.24 30.45 -22.10
C LYS A 188 -8.07 31.35 -21.69
N SER A 189 -8.38 32.57 -21.24
CA SER A 189 -7.36 33.53 -20.79
C SER A 189 -6.67 33.11 -19.50
N GLU A 190 -7.42 32.55 -18.56
CA GLU A 190 -6.91 32.00 -17.31
C GLU A 190 -6.14 30.71 -17.57
N LEU A 191 -6.65 29.85 -18.45
CA LEU A 191 -5.97 28.62 -18.85
C LEU A 191 -4.59 28.90 -19.43
N HIS A 192 -4.46 29.89 -20.31
CA HIS A 192 -3.18 30.28 -20.88
C HIS A 192 -2.19 30.74 -19.79
N LYS A 193 -2.62 31.60 -18.89
CA LYS A 193 -1.81 32.06 -17.75
C LYS A 193 -1.42 30.89 -16.83
N PHE A 194 -2.35 29.98 -16.61
CA PHE A 194 -2.15 28.79 -15.79
C PHE A 194 -1.12 27.84 -16.38
N LYS A 195 -1.18 27.57 -17.69
CA LYS A 195 -0.16 26.77 -18.43
C LYS A 195 1.25 27.37 -18.26
N ILE A 196 1.41 28.68 -18.49
CA ILE A 196 2.69 29.37 -18.33
C ILE A 196 3.20 29.24 -16.90
N LYS A 197 2.33 29.43 -15.92
CA LYS A 197 2.71 29.35 -14.51
C LYS A 197 3.14 27.93 -14.11
N ILE A 198 2.39 26.88 -14.53
CA ILE A 198 2.78 25.48 -14.32
C ILE A 198 4.18 25.22 -14.88
N MET A 199 4.43 25.60 -16.13
CA MET A 199 5.73 25.37 -16.76
C MET A 199 6.86 26.13 -16.03
N SER A 200 6.62 27.37 -15.60
CA SER A 200 7.56 28.14 -14.82
C SER A 200 7.88 27.47 -13.47
N GLU A 201 6.88 26.95 -12.78
CA GLU A 201 7.04 26.24 -11.50
C GLU A 201 7.80 24.91 -11.67
N LEU A 202 7.52 24.15 -12.73
CA LEU A 202 8.24 22.91 -13.03
C LEU A 202 9.72 23.18 -13.32
N VAL A 203 10.01 24.16 -14.15
CA VAL A 203 11.40 24.56 -14.47
C VAL A 203 12.14 25.10 -13.23
N SER A 204 11.50 25.96 -12.45
CA SER A 204 12.10 26.54 -11.23
C SER A 204 12.46 25.50 -10.17
N ASN A 205 11.71 24.38 -10.13
CA ASN A 205 11.97 23.27 -9.20
C ASN A 205 12.79 22.15 -9.85
N GLY A 206 13.27 22.33 -11.08
CA GLY A 206 14.10 21.39 -11.79
C GLY A 206 13.39 20.07 -12.10
N VAL A 207 12.06 20.07 -12.24
CA VAL A 207 11.27 18.88 -12.62
C VAL A 207 11.39 18.65 -14.11
N GLN A 208 11.83 17.48 -14.50
CA GLN A 208 11.95 17.11 -15.91
C GLN A 208 10.67 16.42 -16.37
N ILE A 209 10.04 16.99 -17.38
CA ILE A 209 8.90 16.37 -18.07
C ILE A 209 9.36 15.84 -19.42
N TYR A 210 8.58 14.90 -19.99
CA TYR A 210 8.85 14.40 -21.33
C TYR A 210 8.73 15.52 -22.35
N GLN A 211 9.74 15.63 -23.20
CA GLN A 211 9.79 16.55 -24.33
C GLN A 211 9.76 15.71 -25.61
N PHE A 212 8.89 16.05 -26.52
CA PHE A 212 8.82 15.37 -27.81
C PHE A 212 10.11 15.61 -28.62
N PRO A 213 10.72 14.56 -29.18
CA PRO A 213 12.02 14.67 -29.86
C PRO A 213 11.94 15.56 -31.10
N THR A 214 12.95 16.37 -31.27
CA THR A 214 13.08 17.28 -32.43
C THR A 214 14.27 16.94 -33.31
N ASP A 215 14.90 15.79 -33.07
CA ASP A 215 16.11 15.37 -33.78
C ASP A 215 15.80 14.74 -35.16
N ASP A 216 14.62 14.16 -35.32
CA ASP A 216 14.13 13.59 -36.57
C ASP A 216 13.45 14.69 -37.41
N GLU A 217 14.03 15.02 -38.52
CA GLU A 217 13.59 16.08 -39.47
C GLU A 217 12.14 15.88 -39.93
N ALA A 218 11.68 14.62 -40.04
CA ALA A 218 10.33 14.29 -40.46
C ALA A 218 9.23 14.71 -39.48
N VAL A 219 9.52 14.71 -38.18
CA VAL A 219 8.56 15.02 -37.11
C VAL A 219 8.95 16.23 -36.26
N ALA A 220 10.14 16.80 -36.52
CA ALA A 220 10.70 17.91 -35.73
C ALA A 220 9.77 19.12 -35.64
N GLU A 221 9.18 19.53 -36.76
CA GLU A 221 8.28 20.67 -36.81
C GLU A 221 7.02 20.43 -36.01
N ILE A 222 6.40 19.26 -36.17
CA ILE A 222 5.19 18.87 -35.43
C ILE A 222 5.49 18.80 -33.95
N ASN A 223 6.57 18.14 -33.55
CA ASN A 223 6.97 17.96 -32.15
C ASN A 223 7.32 19.30 -31.48
N SER A 224 7.96 20.21 -32.19
CA SER A 224 8.28 21.56 -31.72
C SER A 224 7.00 22.35 -31.38
N VAL A 225 6.02 22.33 -32.26
CA VAL A 225 4.72 22.97 -32.04
C VAL A 225 4.01 22.34 -30.83
N MET A 226 4.08 21.02 -30.72
CA MET A 226 3.41 20.30 -29.62
C MET A 226 4.08 20.52 -28.27
N ASN A 227 5.41 20.64 -28.21
CA ASN A 227 6.13 21.02 -26.99
C ASN A 227 5.68 22.39 -26.46
N ALA A 228 5.33 23.32 -27.35
CA ALA A 228 4.79 24.62 -26.98
C ALA A 228 3.37 24.56 -26.40
N HIS A 229 2.61 23.45 -26.61
CA HIS A 229 1.27 23.26 -26.05
C HIS A 229 1.26 22.61 -24.67
N LEU A 230 2.38 22.11 -24.18
CA LEU A 230 2.49 21.54 -22.83
C LEU A 230 2.21 22.59 -21.75
N PRO A 231 1.54 22.22 -20.65
CA PRO A 231 0.74 21.00 -20.44
C PRO A 231 -0.53 20.97 -21.30
N PHE A 232 -0.93 19.79 -21.76
CA PHE A 232 -2.14 19.66 -22.56
C PHE A 232 -3.39 19.90 -21.73
N ALA A 233 -4.24 20.82 -22.17
CA ALA A 233 -5.52 21.11 -21.55
C ALA A 233 -6.64 20.34 -22.25
N VAL A 234 -7.19 19.32 -21.57
CA VAL A 234 -8.09 18.36 -22.21
C VAL A 234 -9.47 18.31 -21.59
N VAL A 235 -10.42 17.93 -22.41
CA VAL A 235 -11.79 17.59 -22.00
C VAL A 235 -12.06 16.16 -22.48
N GLY A 236 -12.46 15.27 -21.56
CA GLY A 236 -12.92 13.94 -21.89
C GLY A 236 -14.45 13.87 -21.82
N SER A 237 -15.07 13.14 -22.73
CA SER A 237 -16.48 12.79 -22.65
C SER A 237 -16.73 11.44 -23.33
N THR A 238 -17.60 10.66 -22.71
CA THR A 238 -18.15 9.42 -23.30
C THR A 238 -19.53 9.66 -23.91
N GLU A 239 -20.12 10.84 -23.68
CA GLU A 239 -21.45 11.19 -24.16
C GLU A 239 -21.38 11.79 -25.57
N GLU A 240 -22.36 11.45 -26.40
CA GLU A 240 -22.55 12.02 -27.72
C GLU A 240 -23.69 13.04 -27.69
N VAL A 241 -23.41 14.23 -28.17
CA VAL A 241 -24.37 15.34 -28.24
C VAL A 241 -24.60 15.67 -29.69
N LYS A 242 -25.86 15.94 -30.04
CA LYS A 242 -26.26 16.38 -31.38
C LYS A 242 -25.89 17.85 -31.57
N VAL A 243 -24.91 18.12 -32.42
CA VAL A 243 -24.51 19.46 -32.83
C VAL A 243 -24.86 19.65 -34.31
N GLY A 244 -25.90 20.42 -34.59
CA GLY A 244 -26.45 20.48 -35.95
C GLY A 244 -27.01 19.13 -36.39
N ASN A 245 -26.50 18.59 -37.49
CA ASN A 245 -26.93 17.31 -38.07
C ASN A 245 -26.01 16.12 -37.71
N LYS A 246 -24.97 16.34 -36.88
CA LYS A 246 -24.01 15.29 -36.53
C LYS A 246 -24.02 15.00 -35.04
N LEU A 247 -23.89 13.75 -34.67
CA LEU A 247 -23.55 13.33 -33.32
C LEU A 247 -22.06 13.50 -33.14
N VAL A 248 -21.67 14.24 -32.10
CA VAL A 248 -20.26 14.48 -31.77
C VAL A 248 -20.03 14.24 -30.30
N ARG A 249 -18.88 13.75 -29.95
CA ARG A 249 -18.47 13.59 -28.57
C ARG A 249 -18.28 14.95 -27.92
N ALA A 250 -19.11 15.26 -26.93
CA ALA A 250 -19.14 16.59 -26.34
C ALA A 250 -19.71 16.55 -24.91
N ARG A 251 -19.49 17.64 -24.19
CA ARG A 251 -20.16 17.94 -22.94
C ARG A 251 -21.15 19.05 -23.14
N GLN A 252 -22.37 18.84 -22.73
CA GLN A 252 -23.46 19.83 -22.81
C GLN A 252 -23.60 20.59 -21.51
N TYR A 253 -23.60 21.90 -21.61
CA TYR A 253 -23.79 22.81 -20.49
C TYR A 253 -24.93 23.77 -20.79
N PRO A 254 -25.53 24.43 -19.76
CA PRO A 254 -26.55 25.43 -19.99
C PRO A 254 -26.13 26.62 -20.87
N TRP A 255 -24.82 26.89 -20.89
CA TRP A 255 -24.23 28.00 -21.66
C TRP A 255 -23.71 27.59 -23.05
N GLY A 256 -23.67 26.29 -23.37
CA GLY A 256 -23.18 25.83 -24.66
C GLY A 256 -22.70 24.39 -24.66
N VAL A 257 -22.09 23.99 -25.78
CA VAL A 257 -21.56 22.63 -25.98
C VAL A 257 -20.05 22.69 -26.16
N VAL A 258 -19.31 21.90 -25.39
CA VAL A 258 -17.86 21.73 -25.50
C VAL A 258 -17.58 20.43 -26.26
N GLN A 259 -17.12 20.53 -27.46
CA GLN A 259 -16.78 19.39 -28.32
C GLN A 259 -15.36 18.91 -27.99
N VAL A 260 -15.20 17.60 -27.76
CA VAL A 260 -13.91 17.00 -27.41
C VAL A 260 -12.90 17.08 -28.56
N GLU A 261 -13.35 16.81 -29.77
CA GLU A 261 -12.48 16.76 -30.95
C GLU A 261 -12.33 18.11 -31.67
N ASN A 262 -12.77 19.19 -31.05
CA ASN A 262 -12.59 20.54 -31.58
C ASN A 262 -11.33 21.18 -30.97
N GLU A 263 -10.29 21.36 -31.78
CA GLU A 263 -9.02 21.95 -31.34
C GLU A 263 -9.16 23.39 -30.80
N SER A 264 -10.22 24.09 -31.17
CA SER A 264 -10.52 25.40 -30.58
C SER A 264 -11.07 25.31 -29.15
N HIS A 265 -11.57 24.15 -28.74
CA HIS A 265 -12.14 23.93 -27.41
C HIS A 265 -11.12 23.36 -26.41
N CYS A 266 -10.28 22.42 -26.83
CA CYS A 266 -9.29 21.78 -25.98
C CYS A 266 -8.15 21.12 -26.80
N ASP A 267 -7.10 20.65 -26.13
CA ASP A 267 -5.94 20.03 -26.75
C ASP A 267 -6.06 18.49 -26.89
N PHE A 268 -7.25 17.93 -26.78
CA PHE A 268 -7.47 16.48 -26.81
C PHE A 268 -6.93 15.80 -28.08
N VAL A 269 -7.22 16.38 -29.25
CA VAL A 269 -6.78 15.85 -30.55
C VAL A 269 -5.26 15.82 -30.59
N LYS A 270 -4.60 16.90 -30.16
CA LYS A 270 -3.15 17.02 -30.11
C LYS A 270 -2.53 15.98 -29.17
N LEU A 271 -3.12 15.78 -27.98
CA LEU A 271 -2.65 14.75 -27.05
C LEU A 271 -2.75 13.34 -27.67
N ARG A 272 -3.90 13.01 -28.30
CA ARG A 272 -4.10 11.71 -28.97
C ARG A 272 -3.10 11.49 -30.09
N GLU A 273 -2.88 12.51 -30.91
CA GLU A 273 -1.93 12.45 -32.01
C GLU A 273 -0.50 12.22 -31.50
N MET A 274 -0.06 12.99 -30.53
CA MET A 274 1.28 12.87 -29.99
C MET A 274 1.51 11.54 -29.25
N LEU A 275 0.54 11.10 -28.46
CA LEU A 275 0.69 9.91 -27.64
C LEU A 275 0.63 8.62 -28.45
N ILE A 276 -0.26 8.57 -29.47
CA ILE A 276 -0.55 7.31 -30.19
C ILE A 276 0.07 7.30 -31.58
N ARG A 277 -0.12 8.37 -32.37
CA ARG A 277 0.25 8.35 -33.79
C ARG A 277 1.71 8.69 -34.08
N VAL A 278 2.31 9.55 -33.25
CA VAL A 278 3.65 10.10 -33.57
C VAL A 278 4.73 9.53 -32.64
N ASN A 279 4.52 9.57 -31.32
CA ASN A 279 5.60 9.35 -30.35
C ASN A 279 5.42 8.11 -29.45
N MET A 280 4.55 7.17 -29.79
CA MET A 280 4.38 5.95 -28.95
C MET A 280 5.66 5.14 -28.86
N GLU A 281 6.38 4.96 -29.97
CA GLU A 281 7.61 4.18 -30.00
C GLU A 281 8.76 4.93 -29.32
N ASP A 282 8.87 6.25 -29.50
CA ASP A 282 9.85 7.06 -28.78
C ASP A 282 9.67 6.97 -27.25
N LEU A 283 8.42 7.01 -26.74
CA LEU A 283 8.14 6.83 -25.33
C LEU A 283 8.61 5.47 -24.81
N ARG A 284 8.49 4.42 -25.60
CA ARG A 284 8.99 3.08 -25.27
C ARG A 284 10.51 3.04 -25.25
N GLU A 285 11.14 3.63 -26.29
CA GLU A 285 12.58 3.72 -26.40
C GLU A 285 13.21 4.56 -25.29
N GLN A 286 12.65 5.73 -24.97
CA GLN A 286 13.10 6.58 -23.86
C GLN A 286 12.97 5.86 -22.51
N THR A 287 11.92 5.07 -22.34
CA THR A 287 11.77 4.25 -21.13
C THR A 287 12.91 3.25 -21.00
N HIS A 288 13.33 2.63 -22.10
CA HIS A 288 14.41 1.65 -22.09
C HIS A 288 15.78 2.33 -21.94
N THR A 289 16.09 3.28 -22.81
CA THR A 289 17.44 3.87 -22.93
C THR A 289 17.79 4.84 -21.81
N ARG A 290 16.78 5.51 -21.22
CA ARG A 290 17.00 6.50 -20.18
C ARG A 290 16.64 5.99 -18.79
N HIS A 291 15.35 5.61 -18.58
CA HIS A 291 14.86 5.31 -17.24
C HIS A 291 15.28 3.92 -16.77
N TYR A 292 15.12 2.90 -17.62
CA TYR A 292 15.49 1.54 -17.26
C TYR A 292 17.01 1.38 -17.16
N GLU A 293 17.79 1.93 -18.10
CA GLU A 293 19.25 1.83 -18.03
C GLU A 293 19.82 2.55 -16.80
N LEU A 294 19.23 3.67 -16.38
CA LEU A 294 19.58 4.32 -15.12
C LEU A 294 19.30 3.40 -13.92
N TYR A 295 18.11 2.79 -13.88
CA TYR A 295 17.74 1.84 -12.82
C TYR A 295 18.68 0.63 -12.82
N ARG A 296 18.90 0.02 -13.97
CA ARG A 296 19.79 -1.12 -14.18
C ARG A 296 21.20 -0.83 -13.70
N ARG A 297 21.76 0.31 -14.11
CA ARG A 297 23.09 0.73 -13.66
C ARG A 297 23.16 0.83 -12.13
N CYS A 298 22.25 1.54 -11.50
CA CYS A 298 22.22 1.66 -10.03
C CYS A 298 22.09 0.30 -9.35
N LYS A 299 21.25 -0.60 -9.87
CA LYS A 299 21.10 -1.95 -9.30
C LYS A 299 22.35 -2.82 -9.47
N LEU A 300 22.99 -2.77 -10.61
CA LEU A 300 24.23 -3.49 -10.85
C LEU A 300 25.36 -2.95 -9.95
N GLU A 301 25.45 -1.63 -9.78
CA GLU A 301 26.39 -1.00 -8.85
C GLU A 301 26.11 -1.43 -7.39
N GLU A 302 24.84 -1.48 -6.96
CA GLU A 302 24.44 -2.01 -5.65
C GLU A 302 24.84 -3.48 -5.48
N MET A 303 24.73 -4.30 -6.53
CA MET A 303 25.20 -5.69 -6.55
C MET A 303 26.72 -5.80 -6.60
N GLY A 304 27.42 -4.65 -6.79
CA GLY A 304 28.88 -4.53 -6.83
C GLY A 304 29.51 -4.82 -8.18
N PHE A 305 28.71 -4.85 -9.25
CA PHE A 305 29.29 -4.83 -10.59
C PHE A 305 29.82 -3.42 -10.87
N LYS A 306 30.98 -3.36 -11.51
CA LYS A 306 31.60 -2.12 -12.01
C LYS A 306 31.95 -2.33 -13.45
N ASP A 307 31.85 -1.26 -14.26
CA ASP A 307 32.33 -1.28 -15.61
C ASP A 307 33.86 -1.50 -15.59
N THR A 308 34.33 -2.38 -16.44
CA THR A 308 35.75 -2.66 -16.57
C THR A 308 36.36 -1.51 -17.37
N ASP A 309 37.16 -0.68 -16.74
CA ASP A 309 37.97 0.29 -17.46
C ASP A 309 38.86 -0.46 -18.45
N PRO A 310 38.92 -0.05 -19.73
CA PRO A 310 39.71 -0.73 -20.76
C PRO A 310 41.21 -0.78 -20.43
N ASP A 311 41.69 0.05 -19.50
CA ASP A 311 43.09 0.08 -19.04
C ASP A 311 43.35 -0.74 -17.75
N SER A 312 42.31 -1.30 -17.10
CA SER A 312 42.47 -2.17 -15.96
C SER A 312 42.62 -3.63 -16.39
N GLN A 313 43.61 -4.33 -15.81
CA GLN A 313 43.84 -5.76 -16.06
C GLN A 313 42.56 -6.57 -15.93
N PRO A 314 42.35 -7.61 -16.75
CA PRO A 314 41.14 -8.42 -16.70
C PRO A 314 41.00 -9.02 -15.30
N PHE A 315 39.95 -8.55 -14.59
CA PHE A 315 39.58 -9.11 -13.31
C PHE A 315 39.23 -10.59 -13.49
N SER A 316 39.83 -11.43 -12.68
CA SER A 316 39.42 -12.81 -12.55
C SER A 316 37.97 -12.79 -12.00
N LEU A 317 37.01 -13.18 -12.83
CA LEU A 317 35.60 -13.30 -12.48
C LEU A 317 35.39 -14.14 -11.23
N GLN A 318 36.31 -15.13 -11.04
CA GLN A 318 36.32 -16.03 -9.88
C GLN A 318 36.70 -15.29 -8.60
N GLU A 319 37.69 -14.42 -8.64
CA GLU A 319 38.19 -13.65 -7.50
C GLU A 319 37.18 -12.58 -7.06
N THR A 320 36.51 -11.94 -8.01
CA THR A 320 35.41 -10.98 -7.74
C THR A 320 34.21 -11.70 -7.11
N TYR A 321 33.87 -12.88 -7.62
CA TYR A 321 32.79 -13.70 -7.06
C TYR A 321 33.09 -14.18 -5.64
N GLU A 322 34.31 -14.63 -5.37
CA GLU A 322 34.75 -15.09 -4.04
C GLU A 322 34.75 -13.91 -3.04
N THR A 323 35.20 -12.74 -3.45
CA THR A 323 35.17 -11.53 -2.63
C THR A 323 33.74 -11.11 -2.28
N LYS A 324 32.86 -11.06 -3.25
CA LYS A 324 31.45 -10.75 -3.05
C LYS A 324 30.73 -11.78 -2.17
N ARG A 325 31.00 -13.05 -2.38
CA ARG A 325 30.49 -14.13 -1.53
C ARG A 325 30.93 -13.98 -0.08
N LYS A 326 32.16 -13.55 0.13
CA LYS A 326 32.73 -13.35 1.46
C LYS A 326 32.13 -12.15 2.16
N GLU A 327 31.93 -11.04 1.43
CA GLU A 327 31.21 -9.84 1.91
C GLU A 327 29.76 -10.17 2.30
N PHE A 328 29.05 -10.86 1.43
CA PHE A 328 27.63 -11.25 1.67
C PHE A 328 27.49 -12.18 2.89
N LEU A 329 28.39 -13.16 3.03
CA LEU A 329 28.41 -14.03 4.21
C LEU A 329 28.70 -13.24 5.49
N GLY A 330 29.61 -12.26 5.42
CA GLY A 330 29.90 -11.35 6.53
C GLY A 330 28.71 -10.49 6.94
N GLU A 331 27.98 -9.94 5.97
CA GLU A 331 26.75 -9.19 6.24
C GLU A 331 25.64 -10.06 6.85
N LEU A 332 25.51 -11.30 6.36
CA LEU A 332 24.52 -12.24 6.87
C LEU A 332 24.81 -12.62 8.32
N GLN A 333 26.10 -12.87 8.64
CA GLN A 333 26.56 -13.12 9.99
C GLN A 333 26.32 -11.93 10.93
N ARG A 334 26.58 -10.71 10.46
CA ARG A 334 26.32 -9.49 11.24
C ARG A 334 24.82 -9.31 11.52
N LYS A 335 23.97 -9.49 10.52
CA LYS A 335 22.51 -9.41 10.70
C LYS A 335 21.96 -10.49 11.64
N GLU A 336 22.54 -11.70 11.57
CA GLU A 336 22.18 -12.79 12.49
C GLU A 336 22.54 -12.43 13.93
N GLU A 337 23.74 -11.89 14.16
CA GLU A 337 24.18 -11.48 15.50
C GLU A 337 23.37 -10.29 16.03
N GLU A 338 23.06 -9.29 15.20
CA GLU A 338 22.17 -8.18 15.55
C GLU A 338 20.78 -8.69 15.95
N MET A 339 20.22 -9.64 15.21
CA MET A 339 18.92 -10.23 15.50
C MET A 339 18.97 -11.04 16.81
N ARG A 340 20.05 -11.77 17.05
CA ARG A 340 20.29 -12.51 18.30
C ARG A 340 20.35 -11.56 19.50
N GLN A 341 21.08 -10.44 19.36
CA GLN A 341 21.20 -9.43 20.40
C GLN A 341 19.86 -8.75 20.68
N MET A 342 19.10 -8.40 19.64
CA MET A 342 17.74 -7.85 19.82
C MET A 342 16.83 -8.81 20.55
N PHE A 343 16.88 -10.10 20.21
CA PHE A 343 16.10 -11.14 20.89
C PHE A 343 16.47 -11.24 22.37
N VAL A 344 17.77 -11.33 22.68
CA VAL A 344 18.26 -11.38 24.08
C VAL A 344 17.84 -10.14 24.86
N ASN A 345 17.92 -8.97 24.29
CA ASN A 345 17.49 -7.73 24.92
C ASN A 345 15.98 -7.73 25.17
N LYS A 346 15.18 -8.20 24.20
CA LYS A 346 13.73 -8.29 24.36
C LYS A 346 13.32 -9.29 25.44
N VAL A 347 14.01 -10.43 25.52
CA VAL A 347 13.79 -11.42 26.61
C VAL A 347 14.11 -10.80 27.96
N LYS A 348 15.25 -10.11 28.12
CA LYS A 348 15.62 -9.44 29.38
C LYS A 348 14.60 -8.36 29.79
N GLU A 349 14.10 -7.59 28.82
CA GLU A 349 13.08 -6.57 29.05
C GLU A 349 11.79 -7.21 29.58
N THR A 350 11.30 -8.27 28.91
CA THR A 350 10.09 -8.98 29.34
C THR A 350 10.26 -9.68 30.69
N GLU A 351 11.46 -10.24 30.98
CA GLU A 351 11.76 -10.79 32.30
C GLU A 351 11.75 -9.73 33.41
N ALA A 352 12.27 -8.54 33.12
CA ALA A 352 12.24 -7.43 34.07
C ALA A 352 10.81 -6.95 34.33
N GLU A 353 10.00 -6.82 33.29
CA GLU A 353 8.58 -6.47 33.43
C GLU A 353 7.79 -7.52 34.23
N LEU A 354 8.05 -8.81 34.01
CA LEU A 354 7.40 -9.88 34.72
C LEU A 354 7.77 -9.87 36.24
N LYS A 355 9.06 -9.69 36.53
CA LYS A 355 9.52 -9.56 37.92
C LYS A 355 8.87 -8.37 38.66
N GLU A 356 8.74 -7.25 37.95
CA GLU A 356 8.08 -6.07 38.55
C GLU A 356 6.60 -6.33 38.81
N LYS A 357 5.89 -6.98 37.89
CA LYS A 357 4.48 -7.37 38.09
C LYS A 357 4.32 -8.41 39.18
N GLU A 358 5.28 -9.34 39.30
CA GLU A 358 5.29 -10.32 40.41
C GLU A 358 5.46 -9.62 41.76
N ARG A 359 6.37 -8.63 41.87
CA ARG A 359 6.56 -7.82 43.05
C ARG A 359 5.31 -7.05 43.44
N GLU A 360 4.68 -6.35 42.46
CA GLU A 360 3.43 -5.64 42.71
C GLU A 360 2.29 -6.56 43.16
N LEU A 361 2.20 -7.75 42.58
CA LEU A 361 1.20 -8.73 42.93
C LEU A 361 1.42 -9.26 44.37
N HIS A 362 2.69 -9.49 44.74
CA HIS A 362 3.06 -9.92 46.07
C HIS A 362 2.74 -8.84 47.13
N GLU A 363 3.03 -7.56 46.84
CA GLU A 363 2.66 -6.44 47.74
C GLU A 363 1.14 -6.34 47.93
N LYS A 364 0.37 -6.47 46.82
CA LYS A 364 -1.10 -6.48 46.90
C LYS A 364 -1.64 -7.67 47.72
N PHE A 365 -1.03 -8.85 47.56
CA PHE A 365 -1.39 -10.04 48.30
C PHE A 365 -1.12 -9.86 49.81
N GLU A 366 0.05 -9.37 50.22
CA GLU A 366 0.38 -9.11 51.62
C GLU A 366 -0.51 -8.02 52.21
N HIS A 367 -0.86 -6.99 51.42
CA HIS A 367 -1.81 -5.98 51.86
C HIS A 367 -3.21 -6.57 52.11
N LEU A 368 -3.70 -7.38 51.18
CA LEU A 368 -4.99 -8.04 51.31
C LEU A 368 -5.03 -9.01 52.50
N LYS A 369 -3.94 -9.72 52.74
CA LYS A 369 -3.77 -10.62 53.87
C LYS A 369 -3.83 -9.88 55.21
N ARG A 370 -3.20 -8.69 55.31
CA ARG A 370 -3.29 -7.84 56.53
C ARG A 370 -4.72 -7.39 56.76
N ILE A 371 -5.42 -6.89 55.75
CA ILE A 371 -6.82 -6.48 55.86
C ILE A 371 -7.68 -7.65 56.32
N HIS A 372 -7.54 -8.81 55.69
CA HIS A 372 -8.31 -10.00 56.07
C HIS A 372 -8.05 -10.43 57.53
N GLN A 373 -6.80 -10.35 57.98
CA GLN A 373 -6.43 -10.69 59.35
C GLN A 373 -7.02 -9.69 60.37
N GLU A 374 -7.06 -8.41 59.99
CA GLU A 374 -7.67 -7.36 60.82
C GLU A 374 -9.20 -7.50 60.89
N GLU A 375 -9.83 -7.80 59.76
CA GLU A 375 -11.28 -8.08 59.77
C GLU A 375 -11.64 -9.34 60.57
N LYS A 376 -10.84 -10.38 60.44
CA LYS A 376 -11.01 -11.59 61.25
C LYS A 376 -10.93 -11.26 62.73
N ARG A 377 -9.97 -10.45 63.19
CA ARG A 377 -9.83 -10.00 64.51
C ARG A 377 -11.06 -9.22 65.02
N LYS A 378 -11.57 -8.29 64.17
CA LYS A 378 -12.78 -7.52 64.50
C LYS A 378 -14.01 -8.40 64.61
N VAL A 379 -14.14 -9.41 63.75
CA VAL A 379 -15.26 -10.38 63.88
C VAL A 379 -15.15 -11.22 65.10
N GLU A 380 -13.97 -11.65 65.52
CA GLU A 380 -13.71 -12.46 66.64
C GLU A 380 -13.97 -11.65 67.98
N GLU A 381 -13.61 -10.37 67.96
CA GLU A 381 -13.91 -9.45 69.11
C GLU A 381 -15.41 -9.22 69.22
N LYS A 382 -16.12 -8.96 68.12
CA LYS A 382 -17.60 -8.85 68.17
C LYS A 382 -18.28 -10.13 68.56
N ARG A 383 -17.76 -11.29 68.22
CA ARG A 383 -18.28 -12.58 68.65
C ARG A 383 -18.13 -12.76 70.15
N ARG A 384 -16.99 -12.36 70.73
CA ARG A 384 -16.75 -12.40 72.14
C ARG A 384 -17.69 -11.46 72.88
N GLU A 385 -17.88 -10.23 72.46
CA GLU A 385 -18.81 -9.27 73.00
C GLU A 385 -20.24 -9.83 72.99
N LEU A 386 -20.67 -10.42 71.90
CA LEU A 386 -22.00 -11.02 71.77
C LEU A 386 -22.16 -12.23 72.69
N GLU A 387 -21.11 -13.02 72.91
CA GLU A 387 -21.09 -14.15 73.81
C GLU A 387 -21.17 -13.69 75.26
N GLU A 388 -20.51 -12.58 75.63
CA GLU A 388 -20.62 -11.95 76.96
C GLU A 388 -22.02 -11.37 77.16
N GLU A 389 -22.62 -10.72 76.19
CA GLU A 389 -23.99 -10.24 76.25
C GLU A 389 -25.01 -11.39 76.38
N MET A 390 -24.82 -12.46 75.65
CA MET A 390 -25.67 -13.65 75.75
C MET A 390 -25.57 -14.30 77.12
N ASN A 391 -24.37 -14.38 77.66
CA ASN A 391 -24.16 -14.89 79.00
C ASN A 391 -24.79 -13.98 80.06
N ALA A 392 -24.69 -12.66 79.93
CA ALA A 392 -25.36 -11.69 80.79
C ALA A 392 -26.89 -11.79 80.67
N PHE A 393 -27.40 -11.94 79.43
CA PHE A 393 -28.85 -12.17 79.25
C PHE A 393 -29.34 -13.47 79.88
N ASN A 394 -28.61 -14.57 79.73
CA ASN A 394 -28.94 -15.86 80.33
C ASN A 394 -28.92 -15.77 81.90
N ARG A 395 -27.94 -15.05 82.48
CA ARG A 395 -27.92 -14.80 83.88
C ARG A 395 -29.14 -14.01 84.33
N ARG A 396 -29.57 -12.97 83.58
CA ARG A 396 -30.79 -12.22 83.90
C ARG A 396 -32.04 -13.08 83.75
N LYS A 397 -32.09 -13.94 82.73
CA LYS A 397 -33.19 -14.87 82.49
C LYS A 397 -33.32 -15.86 83.63
N VAL A 398 -32.24 -16.48 84.07
CA VAL A 398 -32.21 -17.39 85.20
C VAL A 398 -32.59 -16.66 86.48
N ALA A 399 -32.18 -15.41 86.73
CA ALA A 399 -32.59 -14.61 87.90
C ALA A 399 -34.07 -14.29 87.84
N VAL A 400 -34.66 -13.99 86.70
CA VAL A 400 -36.09 -13.76 86.45
C VAL A 400 -36.89 -15.07 86.69
N GLU A 401 -36.41 -16.19 86.14
CA GLU A 401 -37.03 -17.52 86.35
C GLU A 401 -36.98 -17.96 87.86
N THR A 402 -35.87 -17.64 88.56
CA THR A 402 -35.76 -17.88 89.99
C THR A 402 -36.72 -16.99 90.83
N LEU A 403 -36.89 -15.72 90.43
CA LEU A 403 -37.87 -14.83 91.01
C LEU A 403 -39.33 -15.26 90.74
N GLN A 404 -39.60 -15.74 89.52
CA GLN A 404 -40.89 -16.30 89.14
C GLN A 404 -41.19 -17.62 89.88
N SER A 405 -40.21 -18.49 90.07
CA SER A 405 -40.38 -19.73 90.85
C SER A 405 -40.57 -19.45 92.33
N GLN A 406 -39.99 -18.38 92.86
CA GLN A 406 -40.27 -17.94 94.27
C GLN A 406 -41.64 -17.28 94.42
N SER A 407 -42.21 -16.64 93.38
CA SER A 407 -43.56 -16.09 93.39
C SER A 407 -44.67 -17.13 93.19
N LEU A 408 -44.36 -18.29 92.61
CA LEU A 408 -45.29 -19.37 92.32
C LEU A 408 -45.42 -20.37 93.46
N GLN A 409 -44.65 -20.26 94.56
CA GLN A 409 -44.81 -21.04 95.79
C GLN A 409 -45.84 -20.43 96.78
N ALA A 410 -46.48 -19.31 96.44
CA ALA A 410 -47.41 -18.63 97.34
C ALA A 410 -48.87 -18.63 96.86
N THR A 411 -49.28 -19.44 95.95
CA THR A 411 -50.71 -19.59 95.66
C THR A 411 -51.00 -20.97 95.10
N SER A 412 -51.30 -21.88 96.01
CA SER A 412 -51.95 -23.15 95.70
C SER A 412 -53.46 -22.94 95.57
N GLN A 413 -54.02 -23.73 94.76
CA GLN A 413 -55.37 -24.27 94.69
C GLN A 413 -56.21 -23.95 93.42
N GLN A 414 -56.17 -24.94 92.67
CA GLN A 414 -57.31 -25.71 92.11
C GLN A 414 -58.04 -25.14 90.85
N PRO A 415 -58.87 -25.97 90.22
CA PRO A 415 -58.47 -26.51 88.89
C PRO A 415 -59.61 -26.38 87.86
N LEU A 416 -59.45 -27.06 86.71
CA LEU A 416 -60.46 -27.44 85.71
C LEU A 416 -60.79 -26.37 84.60
N LYS A 417 -60.76 -26.64 83.41
CA LYS A 417 -61.30 -27.68 82.51
C LYS A 417 -60.83 -27.41 81.10
N LYS A 418 -60.64 -28.46 80.37
CA LYS A 418 -60.66 -28.66 78.92
C LYS A 418 -61.58 -27.69 78.17
N ASP A 419 -61.14 -27.25 77.03
CA ASP A 419 -61.75 -27.73 75.80
C ASP A 419 -60.92 -27.36 74.56
N LYS A 420 -61.03 -28.27 73.63
CA LYS A 420 -60.56 -28.34 72.26
C LYS A 420 -61.14 -27.18 71.48
N ASP A 421 -60.47 -26.73 70.53
CA ASP A 421 -60.69 -26.93 69.09
C ASP A 421 -60.16 -25.82 68.20
N LYS A 422 -59.51 -26.35 67.18
CA LYS A 422 -59.57 -25.91 65.80
C LYS A 422 -59.11 -24.53 65.30
N LYS A 423 -58.15 -24.72 64.47
CA LYS A 423 -58.11 -24.26 63.05
C LYS A 423 -58.11 -22.80 62.77
N ASN A 424 -57.15 -22.59 61.99
CA ASN A 424 -57.08 -21.86 60.74
C ASN A 424 -56.29 -20.53 60.70
N ARG A 425 -55.25 -20.65 59.89
CA ARG A 425 -54.97 -19.79 58.78
C ARG A 425 -54.88 -18.29 58.98
N SER A 426 -53.73 -17.81 58.73
CA SER A 426 -53.33 -16.98 57.57
C SER A 426 -52.01 -16.30 57.90
N VAL A 427 -50.98 -16.60 57.14
CA VAL A 427 -50.41 -15.83 56.08
C VAL A 427 -50.42 -14.32 56.32
N VAL A 428 -49.27 -13.78 56.66
CA VAL A 428 -48.75 -12.52 56.10
C VAL A 428 -47.22 -12.54 56.34
N THR A 429 -46.58 -12.68 55.24
CA THR A 429 -45.39 -12.05 54.76
C THR A 429 -44.71 -11.00 55.63
N GLY A 430 -43.47 -11.22 55.90
CA GLY A 430 -42.61 -10.24 56.54
C GLY A 430 -41.16 -10.46 56.09
N ASN A 431 -40.76 -9.69 55.18
CA ASN A 431 -39.46 -9.56 54.53
C ASN A 431 -38.24 -9.80 55.43
N GLN A 432 -37.46 -10.81 55.05
CA GLN A 432 -36.04 -10.83 55.35
C GLN A 432 -35.28 -10.33 54.14
N PRO A 433 -34.33 -9.41 54.25
CA PRO A 433 -33.45 -9.08 53.14
C PRO A 433 -32.38 -10.20 53.00
N ARG A 434 -32.52 -10.94 51.94
CA ARG A 434 -31.45 -11.81 51.44
C ARG A 434 -30.31 -10.93 50.94
N VAL A 435 -29.17 -11.00 51.60
CA VAL A 435 -27.91 -10.54 51.07
C VAL A 435 -27.54 -11.47 49.92
N CYS A 436 -27.76 -11.01 48.69
CA CYS A 436 -27.22 -11.64 47.48
C CYS A 436 -25.72 -11.40 47.45
N LEU A 437 -24.97 -12.41 47.71
CA LEU A 437 -23.59 -12.53 47.24
C LEU A 437 -23.64 -12.64 45.70
N SER A 438 -23.46 -11.53 45.04
CA SER A 438 -23.21 -11.52 43.61
C SER A 438 -21.79 -12.05 43.36
N SER A 439 -21.70 -13.32 43.03
CA SER A 439 -20.53 -13.87 42.34
C SER A 439 -20.41 -13.19 40.99
N SER A 440 -19.55 -12.20 40.86
CA SER A 440 -19.11 -11.67 39.62
C SER A 440 -18.33 -12.77 38.89
N LYS A 441 -19.03 -13.55 38.08
CA LYS A 441 -18.41 -14.36 37.02
C LYS A 441 -17.78 -13.37 36.06
N VAL A 442 -16.48 -13.24 36.14
CA VAL A 442 -15.67 -12.71 35.06
C VAL A 442 -15.88 -13.64 33.86
N MET A 443 -16.64 -13.17 32.90
CA MET A 443 -16.72 -13.78 31.57
C MET A 443 -15.36 -13.55 30.92
N ILE A 444 -14.51 -14.55 30.97
CA ILE A 444 -13.39 -14.66 30.06
C ILE A 444 -14.01 -14.98 28.71
N THR A 445 -14.15 -13.98 27.87
CA THR A 445 -14.36 -14.20 26.42
C THR A 445 -13.15 -14.96 25.92
N LYS A 446 -13.32 -16.24 25.70
CA LYS A 446 -12.40 -17.04 24.89
C LYS A 446 -12.44 -16.44 23.47
N THR A 447 -11.53 -15.54 23.15
CA THR A 447 -11.09 -15.41 21.78
C THR A 447 -10.40 -16.72 21.44
N ASN A 448 -10.98 -17.43 20.48
CA ASN A 448 -10.37 -18.58 19.86
C ASN A 448 -9.08 -18.12 19.19
N VAL A 449 -8.00 -18.19 19.90
CA VAL A 449 -6.67 -18.29 19.32
C VAL A 449 -6.42 -19.79 19.22
N GLU A 450 -6.58 -20.34 18.03
CA GLU A 450 -6.08 -21.66 17.73
C GLU A 450 -4.62 -21.74 18.15
N PRO A 451 -4.18 -22.76 18.86
CA PRO A 451 -2.78 -22.97 19.13
C PRO A 451 -2.09 -23.23 17.80
N LEU A 452 -1.33 -22.25 17.31
CA LEU A 452 -0.38 -22.45 16.23
C LEU A 452 0.52 -23.62 16.62
N ASN A 453 0.30 -24.72 15.96
CA ASN A 453 1.01 -25.98 16.13
C ASN A 453 2.50 -25.73 15.91
N CYS A 454 3.30 -25.80 16.95
CA CYS A 454 4.76 -25.65 16.95
C CYS A 454 5.50 -26.66 16.03
N THR A 455 4.77 -27.58 15.41
CA THR A 455 5.35 -28.59 14.50
C THR A 455 5.64 -28.07 13.09
N SER A 456 5.02 -26.95 12.67
CA SER A 456 5.26 -26.41 11.31
C SER A 456 6.59 -25.66 11.16
N TRP A 457 7.12 -25.10 12.25
CA TRP A 457 8.43 -24.41 12.24
C TRP A 457 9.62 -25.37 12.14
N TRP A 458 9.50 -26.56 12.75
CA TRP A 458 10.54 -27.58 12.64
C TRP A 458 10.59 -28.24 11.26
N GLN A 459 9.48 -28.36 10.58
CA GLN A 459 9.45 -28.86 9.19
C GLN A 459 10.02 -27.86 8.19
N ALA A 460 9.83 -26.56 8.40
CA ALA A 460 10.44 -25.52 7.55
C ALA A 460 11.96 -25.47 7.68
N ILE A 461 12.50 -25.66 8.89
CA ILE A 461 13.96 -25.72 9.13
C ILE A 461 14.56 -27.01 8.57
N GLN A 462 13.83 -28.12 8.59
CA GLN A 462 14.29 -29.39 8.03
C GLN A 462 14.28 -29.40 6.49
N CYS A 463 13.36 -28.67 5.84
CA CYS A 463 13.37 -28.48 4.39
C CYS A 463 14.55 -27.60 3.92
N CYS A 464 14.93 -26.57 4.66
CA CYS A 464 16.12 -25.77 4.34
C CYS A 464 17.43 -26.55 4.51
N SER A 465 17.51 -27.45 5.49
CA SER A 465 18.73 -28.30 5.67
C SER A 465 18.84 -29.42 4.62
N CYS A 466 17.74 -29.87 4.03
CA CYS A 466 17.76 -30.82 2.91
C CYS A 466 18.19 -30.18 1.58
N LEU A 467 17.88 -28.91 1.36
CA LEU A 467 18.32 -28.16 0.16
C LEU A 467 19.82 -27.85 0.17
N VAL A 468 20.43 -27.71 1.34
CA VAL A 468 21.88 -27.50 1.47
C VAL A 468 22.64 -28.82 1.34
N LYS A 469 22.03 -29.97 1.68
CA LYS A 469 22.66 -31.28 1.52
C LYS A 469 22.56 -31.88 0.11
N SER A 470 21.66 -31.41 -0.73
CA SER A 470 21.57 -31.82 -2.13
C SER A 470 22.51 -31.07 -3.09
N ALA A 471 23.14 -29.99 -2.64
CA ALA A 471 24.10 -29.22 -3.43
C ALA A 471 25.57 -29.75 -3.32
N THR A 472 25.86 -30.69 -2.44
CA THR A 472 27.21 -31.25 -2.23
C THR A 472 27.42 -32.65 -2.82
N TRP A 473 26.46 -33.17 -3.64
CA TRP A 473 26.58 -34.48 -4.28
C TRP A 473 26.49 -34.44 -5.80
N ARG A 474 27.21 -33.55 -6.45
CA ARG A 474 27.45 -33.60 -7.91
C ARG A 474 28.83 -33.02 -8.29
N GLU A 475 29.88 -33.41 -7.60
CA GLU A 475 31.22 -33.36 -8.15
C GLU A 475 31.82 -34.75 -7.99
N GLY A 476 31.71 -35.53 -9.02
CA GLY A 476 32.28 -36.85 -9.15
C GLY A 476 31.63 -37.61 -10.28
N PHE A 477 31.94 -37.27 -11.53
CA PHE A 477 32.14 -38.16 -12.67
C PHE A 477 32.08 -37.33 -13.99
N LEU A 478 33.26 -37.25 -14.63
CA LEU A 478 33.64 -36.77 -15.96
C LEU A 478 33.83 -35.29 -16.11
#